data_979a2b7965bd464a29d95606b72ab4f2
#
_entry.id   979a2b7965bd464a29d95606b72ab4f2
#
_cell.length_a   1.000
_cell.length_b   1.000
_cell.length_c   1.000
_cell.angle_alpha   90.00
_cell.angle_beta   90.00
_cell.angle_gamma   90.00
#
_symmetry.space_group_name_H-M   'P 1'
#
loop_
_entity.id
_entity.type
_entity.pdbx_description
1 polymer ?
#
loop_
_entity_poly.entity_id
_entity_poly.type
_entity_poly.pdbx_seq_one_letter_code
_entity_poly.pdbx_strand_id
1 'polypeptide(L)'
;LTALRLYQKQLRHHTAAQDEMIMLNTWGDRSQDAKIDEAFCLAELDRAARMGITLFQLDDGWQSGKSPNSKTAGGSFKDIWKSGDYWTPNPTKFPHGLKPIVEKGKKLGIRIGLWFNPSIQNDFADWQKDAQAIIGLYKKYGICCFKIDGLQIPTKTAEQNLRRLFDTVLEQTNYEVIFNLDATAGRRGGYHYMNEYGNIFLENRYTDWGNYYPYR
;
A
#
# COMPACT_ATOMS: atom_id res chain seq x y z
N LEU A 1 21.06 6.11 22.84
CA LEU A 1 19.70 5.79 22.38
C LEU A 1 18.80 7.02 22.32
N THR A 2 18.80 7.92 23.30
CA THR A 2 17.94 9.12 23.32
C THR A 2 18.24 10.07 22.17
N ALA A 3 19.51 10.38 21.91
CA ALA A 3 19.91 11.25 20.79
C ALA A 3 19.49 10.67 19.42
N LEU A 4 19.64 9.35 19.23
CA LEU A 4 19.20 8.68 18.01
C LEU A 4 17.67 8.76 17.84
N ARG A 5 16.90 8.55 18.91
CA ARG A 5 15.44 8.68 18.87
C ARG A 5 14.98 10.11 18.56
N LEU A 6 15.66 11.10 19.13
CA LEU A 6 15.36 12.50 18.84
C LEU A 6 15.66 12.85 17.38
N TYR A 7 16.79 12.37 16.87
CA TYR A 7 17.12 12.51 15.44
C TYR A 7 16.09 11.84 14.54
N GLN A 8 15.72 10.58 14.81
CA GLN A 8 14.75 9.85 14.04
C GLN A 8 13.37 10.53 13.99
N LYS A 9 12.95 11.16 15.11
CA LYS A 9 11.70 11.94 15.14
C LYS A 9 11.71 13.17 14.24
N GLN A 10 12.88 13.66 13.84
CA GLN A 10 12.99 14.81 12.93
C GLN A 10 12.98 14.39 11.46
N LEU A 11 13.19 13.10 11.17
CA LEU A 11 13.26 12.61 9.80
C LEU A 11 11.89 12.47 9.15
N ARG A 12 10.85 12.25 9.95
CA ARG A 12 9.52 11.96 9.45
C ARG A 12 8.53 13.07 9.77
N HIS A 13 7.80 13.48 8.75
CA HIS A 13 6.63 14.32 8.91
C HIS A 13 5.45 13.48 9.46
N HIS A 14 5.24 13.51 10.77
CA HIS A 14 4.17 12.77 11.43
C HIS A 14 2.97 13.66 11.68
N THR A 15 1.79 13.18 11.31
CA THR A 15 0.50 13.83 11.59
C THR A 15 -0.43 12.80 12.27
N ALA A 16 -0.72 12.98 13.55
CA ALA A 16 -1.52 12.02 14.33
C ALA A 16 -2.84 11.65 13.65
N ALA A 17 -3.56 12.62 13.12
CA ALA A 17 -4.83 12.38 12.41
C ALA A 17 -4.71 11.47 11.18
N GLN A 18 -3.52 11.34 10.63
CA GLN A 18 -3.25 10.51 9.46
C GLN A 18 -2.56 9.19 9.83
N ASP A 19 -1.57 9.25 10.71
CA ASP A 19 -0.73 8.11 11.08
C ASP A 19 -1.38 7.19 12.10
N GLU A 20 -2.16 7.76 13.03
CA GLU A 20 -2.91 6.96 14.00
C GLU A 20 -4.19 6.43 13.35
N MET A 21 -4.19 5.13 13.05
CA MET A 21 -5.28 4.49 12.32
C MET A 21 -5.65 3.13 12.92
N ILE A 22 -6.94 2.82 12.88
CA ILE A 22 -7.43 1.45 13.07
C ILE A 22 -7.77 0.94 11.67
N MET A 23 -6.98 -0.03 11.20
CA MET A 23 -7.01 -0.45 9.80
C MET A 23 -7.68 -1.80 9.62
N LEU A 24 -8.55 -1.88 8.61
CA LEU A 24 -9.02 -3.13 8.00
C LEU A 24 -8.31 -3.30 6.65
N ASN A 25 -7.64 -4.45 6.46
CA ASN A 25 -6.95 -4.79 5.22
C ASN A 25 -7.60 -6.03 4.59
N THR A 26 -7.85 -6.00 3.28
CA THR A 26 -8.56 -7.09 2.57
C THR A 26 -7.72 -8.34 2.39
N TRP A 27 -6.40 -8.29 2.51
CA TRP A 27 -5.52 -9.46 2.43
C TRP A 27 -5.75 -10.47 3.54
N GLY A 28 -6.30 -10.02 4.66
CA GLY A 28 -6.70 -10.85 5.79
C GLY A 28 -7.78 -11.88 5.46
N ASP A 29 -8.62 -11.66 4.47
CA ASP A 29 -9.52 -12.68 3.92
C ASP A 29 -8.74 -13.61 3.00
N ARG A 30 -8.73 -14.89 3.30
CA ARG A 30 -7.98 -15.93 2.56
C ARG A 30 -8.35 -16.07 1.08
N SER A 31 -9.37 -15.40 0.63
CA SER A 31 -9.74 -15.36 -0.78
C SER A 31 -8.94 -14.33 -1.57
N GLN A 32 -8.08 -13.56 -0.88
CA GLN A 32 -7.14 -12.64 -1.50
C GLN A 32 -7.79 -11.77 -2.57
N ASP A 33 -7.16 -11.69 -3.74
CA ASP A 33 -7.61 -10.93 -4.89
C ASP A 33 -8.96 -11.40 -5.49
N ALA A 34 -9.38 -12.65 -5.24
CA ALA A 34 -10.56 -13.23 -5.89
C ALA A 34 -11.88 -12.55 -5.50
N LYS A 35 -11.98 -12.09 -4.24
CA LYS A 35 -13.22 -11.52 -3.69
C LYS A 35 -13.25 -10.00 -3.66
N ILE A 36 -12.15 -9.34 -3.94
CA ILE A 36 -12.09 -7.88 -3.91
C ILE A 36 -12.82 -7.34 -5.14
N ASP A 37 -14.01 -6.81 -4.93
CA ASP A 37 -14.80 -6.11 -5.93
C ASP A 37 -15.57 -4.94 -5.29
N GLU A 38 -16.27 -4.17 -6.11
CA GLU A 38 -17.03 -3.00 -5.66
C GLU A 38 -18.11 -3.37 -4.64
N ALA A 39 -18.87 -4.44 -4.90
CA ALA A 39 -19.98 -4.86 -4.03
C ALA A 39 -19.46 -5.32 -2.66
N PHE A 40 -18.41 -6.14 -2.65
CA PHE A 40 -17.74 -6.56 -1.43
C PHE A 40 -17.21 -5.36 -0.63
N CYS A 41 -16.48 -4.45 -1.27
CA CYS A 41 -15.92 -3.28 -0.60
C CYS A 41 -16.99 -2.37 0.00
N LEU A 42 -18.10 -2.17 -0.72
CA LEU A 42 -19.22 -1.38 -0.21
C LEU A 42 -19.90 -2.03 1.00
N ALA A 43 -20.04 -3.35 1.02
CA ALA A 43 -20.58 -4.08 2.17
C ALA A 43 -19.63 -4.08 3.36
N GLU A 44 -18.32 -4.24 3.12
CA GLU A 44 -17.30 -4.22 4.18
C GLU A 44 -17.19 -2.85 4.85
N LEU A 45 -17.36 -1.76 4.13
CA LEU A 45 -17.37 -0.41 4.71
C LEU A 45 -18.45 -0.22 5.78
N ASP A 46 -19.65 -0.82 5.60
CA ASP A 46 -20.70 -0.77 6.62
C ASP A 46 -20.32 -1.54 7.89
N ARG A 47 -19.62 -2.66 7.73
CA ARG A 47 -19.10 -3.46 8.84
C ARG A 47 -17.96 -2.74 9.54
N ALA A 48 -17.03 -2.20 8.76
CA ALA A 48 -15.89 -1.43 9.25
C ALA A 48 -16.32 -0.23 10.10
N ALA A 49 -17.34 0.51 9.67
CA ALA A 49 -17.88 1.64 10.42
C ALA A 49 -18.38 1.23 11.81
N ARG A 50 -19.10 0.11 11.91
CA ARG A 50 -19.59 -0.42 13.19
C ARG A 50 -18.46 -0.89 14.14
N MET A 51 -17.30 -1.21 13.58
CA MET A 51 -16.11 -1.64 14.34
C MET A 51 -15.18 -0.48 14.73
N GLY A 52 -15.49 0.75 14.32
CA GLY A 52 -14.63 1.90 14.59
C GLY A 52 -13.36 1.93 13.72
N ILE A 53 -13.38 1.26 12.58
CA ILE A 53 -12.26 1.29 11.61
C ILE A 53 -12.16 2.70 11.02
N THR A 54 -10.95 3.23 10.92
CA THR A 54 -10.68 4.56 10.37
C THR A 54 -10.00 4.52 8.99
N LEU A 55 -9.43 3.37 8.62
CA LEU A 55 -8.81 3.13 7.31
C LEU A 55 -9.23 1.75 6.78
N PHE A 56 -9.80 1.73 5.57
CA PHE A 56 -10.06 0.51 4.81
C PHE A 56 -9.08 0.41 3.65
N GLN A 57 -8.17 -0.56 3.71
CA GLN A 57 -7.10 -0.75 2.74
C GLN A 57 -7.40 -1.93 1.83
N LEU A 58 -7.62 -1.64 0.54
CA LEU A 58 -7.73 -2.66 -0.51
C LEU A 58 -6.34 -3.18 -0.83
N ASP A 59 -6.11 -4.44 -0.55
CA ASP A 59 -4.85 -5.11 -0.88
C ASP A 59 -4.80 -5.58 -2.33
N ASP A 60 -3.80 -6.36 -2.71
CA ASP A 60 -3.62 -6.89 -4.07
C ASP A 60 -4.92 -7.47 -4.63
N GLY A 61 -5.26 -7.07 -5.85
CA GLY A 61 -6.48 -7.49 -6.55
C GLY A 61 -7.44 -6.37 -6.92
N TRP A 62 -7.21 -5.14 -6.45
CA TRP A 62 -8.00 -3.98 -6.88
C TRP A 62 -7.62 -3.47 -8.28
N GLN A 63 -6.36 -3.65 -8.66
CA GLN A 63 -5.76 -3.15 -9.89
C GLN A 63 -6.04 -4.04 -11.11
N SER A 64 -5.94 -3.46 -12.30
CA SER A 64 -6.03 -4.18 -13.59
C SER A 64 -4.84 -5.09 -13.83
N GLY A 65 -3.65 -4.70 -13.36
CA GLY A 65 -2.44 -5.47 -13.52
C GLY A 65 -2.48 -6.78 -12.75
N LYS A 66 -1.81 -7.80 -13.29
CA LYS A 66 -1.72 -9.13 -12.69
C LYS A 66 -0.44 -9.24 -11.87
N SER A 67 -0.58 -9.48 -10.59
CA SER A 67 0.56 -9.67 -9.70
C SER A 67 0.99 -11.16 -9.62
N PRO A 68 2.21 -11.44 -9.17
CA PRO A 68 2.63 -12.82 -8.86
C PRO A 68 1.81 -13.45 -7.73
N ASN A 69 1.15 -12.65 -6.90
CA ASN A 69 0.31 -13.11 -5.80
C ASN A 69 -1.11 -13.48 -6.28
N SER A 70 -1.49 -13.07 -7.47
CA SER A 70 -2.80 -13.39 -8.04
C SER A 70 -2.93 -14.87 -8.33
N LYS A 71 -3.98 -15.50 -7.80
CA LYS A 71 -4.28 -16.93 -8.04
C LYS A 71 -4.75 -17.20 -9.46
N THR A 72 -5.25 -16.19 -10.15
CA THR A 72 -5.98 -16.40 -11.40
C THR A 72 -5.13 -16.26 -12.64
N ALA A 73 -3.91 -15.71 -12.55
CA ALA A 73 -3.27 -15.29 -13.77
C ALA A 73 -1.76 -15.24 -13.83
N GLY A 74 -1.05 -15.49 -12.76
CA GLY A 74 0.41 -15.31 -12.74
C GLY A 74 0.84 -13.98 -13.36
N GLY A 75 1.51 -13.14 -12.62
CA GLY A 75 1.97 -11.85 -13.06
C GLY A 75 3.45 -11.66 -12.74
N SER A 76 3.96 -10.48 -12.99
CA SER A 76 5.34 -10.13 -12.68
C SER A 76 5.41 -8.67 -12.23
N PHE A 77 6.19 -8.42 -11.18
CA PHE A 77 6.53 -7.05 -10.79
C PHE A 77 7.69 -6.44 -11.62
N LYS A 78 8.21 -7.17 -12.60
CA LYS A 78 9.22 -6.65 -13.53
C LYS A 78 8.64 -5.94 -14.74
N ASP A 79 7.42 -6.28 -15.13
CA ASP A 79 6.81 -5.84 -16.39
C ASP A 79 5.61 -4.92 -16.17
N ILE A 80 5.51 -4.30 -15.00
CA ILE A 80 4.39 -3.43 -14.60
C ILE A 80 4.10 -2.36 -15.66
N TRP A 81 5.14 -1.75 -16.21
CA TRP A 81 5.03 -0.63 -17.12
C TRP A 81 5.01 -1.02 -18.60
N LYS A 82 4.90 -2.30 -18.93
CA LYS A 82 4.63 -2.74 -20.31
C LYS A 82 3.22 -2.41 -20.77
N SER A 83 2.25 -2.43 -19.85
CA SER A 83 0.91 -1.91 -20.09
C SER A 83 0.73 -0.61 -19.31
N GLY A 84 0.13 0.41 -19.92
CA GLY A 84 -0.07 1.71 -19.27
C GLY A 84 -1.18 1.73 -18.21
N ASP A 85 -1.87 0.63 -18.00
CA ASP A 85 -3.09 0.51 -17.18
C ASP A 85 -2.93 -0.36 -15.93
N TYR A 86 -1.72 -0.83 -15.63
CA TYR A 86 -1.49 -1.75 -14.51
C TYR A 86 -2.10 -1.23 -13.19
N TRP A 87 -1.87 0.03 -12.86
CA TRP A 87 -2.33 0.69 -11.64
C TRP A 87 -3.67 1.43 -11.82
N THR A 88 -4.53 0.93 -12.69
CA THR A 88 -5.92 1.39 -12.79
C THR A 88 -6.86 0.41 -12.09
N PRO A 89 -8.02 0.86 -11.58
CA PRO A 89 -9.01 -0.07 -11.05
C PRO A 89 -9.43 -1.12 -12.09
N ASN A 90 -9.48 -2.37 -11.68
CA ASN A 90 -9.91 -3.47 -12.55
C ASN A 90 -11.36 -3.24 -13.02
N PRO A 91 -11.62 -3.07 -14.32
CA PRO A 91 -12.95 -2.65 -14.80
C PRO A 91 -14.05 -3.70 -14.60
N THR A 92 -13.68 -4.98 -14.49
CA THR A 92 -14.65 -6.05 -14.21
C THR A 92 -15.06 -6.05 -12.74
N LYS A 93 -14.11 -5.80 -11.84
CA LYS A 93 -14.33 -5.79 -10.39
C LYS A 93 -14.88 -4.45 -9.89
N PHE A 94 -14.48 -3.37 -10.52
CA PHE A 94 -14.84 -1.99 -10.16
C PHE A 94 -15.37 -1.25 -11.39
N PRO A 95 -16.59 -1.60 -11.86
CA PRO A 95 -17.16 -1.03 -13.09
C PRO A 95 -17.33 0.51 -13.01
N HIS A 96 -17.45 1.06 -11.82
CA HIS A 96 -17.55 2.51 -11.59
C HIS A 96 -16.23 3.11 -11.04
N GLY A 97 -15.13 2.37 -11.15
CA GLY A 97 -13.84 2.73 -10.55
C GLY A 97 -13.88 2.72 -9.03
N LEU A 98 -13.00 3.50 -8.39
CA LEU A 98 -12.95 3.57 -6.92
C LEU A 98 -13.88 4.64 -6.33
N LYS A 99 -14.51 5.46 -7.15
CA LYS A 99 -15.31 6.59 -6.69
C LYS A 99 -16.43 6.20 -5.72
N PRO A 100 -17.27 5.15 -5.99
CA PRO A 100 -18.33 4.77 -5.04
C PRO A 100 -17.79 4.38 -3.66
N ILE A 101 -16.65 3.68 -3.63
CA ILE A 101 -16.02 3.21 -2.39
C ILE A 101 -15.48 4.41 -1.60
N VAL A 102 -14.78 5.32 -2.27
CA VAL A 102 -14.22 6.53 -1.65
C VAL A 102 -15.32 7.43 -1.10
N GLU A 103 -16.40 7.65 -1.87
CA GLU A 103 -17.54 8.47 -1.43
C GLU A 103 -18.26 7.85 -0.23
N LYS A 104 -18.44 6.53 -0.22
CA LYS A 104 -19.02 5.82 0.92
C LYS A 104 -18.10 5.89 2.14
N GLY A 105 -16.81 5.63 1.96
CA GLY A 105 -15.81 5.76 3.02
C GLY A 105 -15.86 7.15 3.65
N LYS A 106 -15.86 8.20 2.84
CA LYS A 106 -15.97 9.60 3.31
C LYS A 106 -17.23 9.85 4.13
N LYS A 107 -18.38 9.33 3.71
CA LYS A 107 -19.65 9.44 4.46
C LYS A 107 -19.60 8.75 5.82
N LEU A 108 -18.83 7.67 5.92
CA LEU A 108 -18.66 6.86 7.13
C LEU A 108 -17.46 7.30 8.01
N GLY A 109 -16.70 8.30 7.59
CA GLY A 109 -15.48 8.74 8.28
C GLY A 109 -14.31 7.75 8.12
N ILE A 110 -14.35 6.91 7.08
CA ILE A 110 -13.32 5.88 6.81
C ILE A 110 -12.53 6.31 5.58
N ARG A 111 -11.21 6.43 5.73
CA ARG A 111 -10.29 6.65 4.60
C ARG A 111 -10.10 5.37 3.82
N ILE A 112 -9.81 5.52 2.52
CA ILE A 112 -9.49 4.38 1.64
C ILE A 112 -8.00 4.34 1.38
N GLY A 113 -7.40 3.19 1.57
CA GLY A 113 -6.01 2.90 1.21
C GLY A 113 -5.92 1.85 0.12
N LEU A 114 -4.80 1.81 -0.57
CA LEU A 114 -4.53 0.84 -1.65
C LEU A 114 -3.20 0.13 -1.43
N TRP A 115 -3.15 -1.11 -1.83
CA TRP A 115 -1.90 -1.84 -2.02
C TRP A 115 -1.20 -1.36 -3.29
N PHE A 116 0.12 -1.27 -3.22
CA PHE A 116 0.98 -0.89 -4.32
C PHE A 116 2.32 -1.62 -4.22
N ASN A 117 2.84 -2.11 -5.34
CA ASN A 117 4.18 -2.68 -5.42
C ASN A 117 4.97 -1.98 -6.52
N PRO A 118 6.03 -1.24 -6.18
CA PRO A 118 6.86 -0.59 -7.19
C PRO A 118 7.43 -1.59 -8.19
N SER A 119 7.69 -1.15 -9.42
CA SER A 119 8.37 -1.95 -10.42
C SER A 119 9.78 -2.31 -9.95
N ILE A 120 10.03 -3.61 -9.72
CA ILE A 120 11.33 -4.08 -9.22
C ILE A 120 12.40 -4.18 -10.31
N GLN A 121 12.08 -3.88 -11.56
CA GLN A 121 12.99 -4.00 -12.68
C GLN A 121 14.15 -3.03 -12.57
N ASN A 122 15.36 -3.52 -12.83
CA ASN A 122 16.58 -2.70 -12.85
C ASN A 122 16.70 -1.78 -11.61
N ASP A 123 16.60 -2.38 -10.41
CA ASP A 123 16.72 -1.63 -9.16
C ASP A 123 15.70 -0.49 -9.02
N PHE A 124 14.45 -0.76 -9.37
CA PHE A 124 13.36 0.23 -9.35
C PHE A 124 13.61 1.41 -10.30
N ALA A 125 14.18 1.15 -11.48
CA ALA A 125 14.48 2.21 -12.46
C ALA A 125 13.24 2.99 -12.92
N ASP A 126 12.05 2.39 -12.87
CA ASP A 126 10.78 3.02 -13.21
C ASP A 126 10.15 3.84 -12.05
N TRP A 127 10.91 4.16 -10.99
CA TRP A 127 10.42 4.85 -9.81
C TRP A 127 9.61 6.13 -10.10
N GLN A 128 9.92 6.84 -11.18
CA GLN A 128 9.18 8.04 -11.60
C GLN A 128 7.75 7.70 -12.05
N LYS A 129 7.60 6.61 -12.79
CA LYS A 129 6.28 6.13 -13.22
C LYS A 129 5.46 5.64 -12.03
N ASP A 130 6.11 4.93 -11.11
CA ASP A 130 5.49 4.48 -9.86
C ASP A 130 5.02 5.67 -9.02
N ALA A 131 5.85 6.69 -8.85
CA ALA A 131 5.48 7.92 -8.15
C ALA A 131 4.28 8.61 -8.81
N GLN A 132 4.29 8.74 -10.14
CA GLN A 132 3.17 9.36 -10.87
C GLN A 132 1.87 8.57 -10.78
N ALA A 133 1.94 7.23 -10.71
CA ALA A 133 0.75 6.41 -10.50
C ALA A 133 0.13 6.68 -9.11
N ILE A 134 0.93 6.70 -8.05
CA ILE A 134 0.48 7.01 -6.69
C ILE A 134 -0.13 8.42 -6.63
N ILE A 135 0.58 9.42 -7.17
CA ILE A 135 0.12 10.82 -7.21
C ILE A 135 -1.17 10.94 -8.03
N GLY A 136 -1.28 10.19 -9.14
CA GLY A 136 -2.49 10.15 -9.96
C GLY A 136 -3.70 9.58 -9.20
N LEU A 137 -3.52 8.50 -8.44
CA LEU A 137 -4.56 7.92 -7.59
C LEU A 137 -4.98 8.87 -6.46
N TYR A 138 -4.02 9.54 -5.84
CA TYR A 138 -4.29 10.58 -4.84
C TYR A 138 -5.11 11.72 -5.46
N LYS A 139 -4.66 12.31 -6.56
CA LYS A 139 -5.35 13.44 -7.22
C LYS A 139 -6.74 13.08 -7.74
N LYS A 140 -6.89 11.87 -8.30
CA LYS A 140 -8.15 11.44 -8.93
C LYS A 140 -9.21 11.00 -7.93
N TYR A 141 -8.80 10.31 -6.86
CA TYR A 141 -9.72 9.65 -5.94
C TYR A 141 -9.59 10.13 -4.49
N GLY A 142 -8.57 10.91 -4.15
CA GLY A 142 -8.28 11.28 -2.77
C GLY A 142 -7.71 10.12 -1.94
N ILE A 143 -7.09 9.14 -2.58
CA ILE A 143 -6.43 8.03 -1.88
C ILE A 143 -5.17 8.57 -1.20
N CYS A 144 -5.14 8.55 0.12
CA CYS A 144 -4.04 9.10 0.91
C CYS A 144 -3.21 8.04 1.67
N CYS A 145 -3.52 6.76 1.52
CA CYS A 145 -2.74 5.71 2.18
C CYS A 145 -2.38 4.61 1.18
N PHE A 146 -1.10 4.25 1.14
CA PHE A 146 -0.61 3.19 0.26
C PHE A 146 0.21 2.18 1.05
N LYS A 147 -0.22 0.91 1.02
CA LYS A 147 0.64 -0.20 1.46
C LYS A 147 1.68 -0.45 0.39
N ILE A 148 2.93 -0.25 0.70
CA ILE A 148 4.05 -0.48 -0.22
C ILE A 148 4.65 -1.85 0.05
N ASP A 149 4.46 -2.73 -0.91
CA ASP A 149 4.97 -4.10 -0.88
C ASP A 149 6.27 -4.25 -1.72
N GLY A 150 6.92 -5.40 -1.65
CA GLY A 150 8.04 -5.76 -2.51
C GLY A 150 9.32 -4.96 -2.29
N LEU A 151 9.46 -4.28 -1.17
CA LEU A 151 10.61 -3.44 -0.83
C LEU A 151 11.87 -4.29 -0.57
N GLN A 152 12.49 -4.79 -1.61
CA GLN A 152 13.81 -5.41 -1.54
C GLN A 152 14.88 -4.42 -1.96
N ILE A 153 15.95 -4.33 -1.18
CA ILE A 153 17.04 -3.36 -1.39
C ILE A 153 18.33 -4.13 -1.68
N PRO A 154 18.47 -4.69 -2.89
CA PRO A 154 19.65 -5.49 -3.23
C PRO A 154 20.90 -4.64 -3.46
N THR A 155 20.73 -3.38 -3.86
CA THR A 155 21.81 -2.48 -4.25
C THR A 155 21.61 -1.07 -3.69
N LYS A 156 22.65 -0.26 -3.71
CA LYS A 156 22.58 1.16 -3.38
C LYS A 156 21.69 1.94 -4.38
N THR A 157 21.68 1.54 -5.63
CA THR A 157 20.82 2.13 -6.66
C THR A 157 19.34 1.88 -6.34
N ALA A 158 18.98 0.66 -5.94
CA ALA A 158 17.62 0.35 -5.50
C ALA A 158 17.19 1.23 -4.33
N GLU A 159 18.04 1.40 -3.32
CA GLU A 159 17.77 2.30 -2.19
C GLU A 159 17.51 3.73 -2.65
N GLN A 160 18.38 4.26 -3.49
CA GLN A 160 18.27 5.63 -3.99
C GLN A 160 16.99 5.86 -4.82
N ASN A 161 16.63 4.90 -5.66
CA ASN A 161 15.42 4.99 -6.48
C ASN A 161 14.15 4.92 -5.63
N LEU A 162 14.10 4.07 -4.61
CA LEU A 162 12.98 4.03 -3.67
C LEU A 162 12.87 5.33 -2.85
N ARG A 163 13.99 5.90 -2.39
CA ARG A 163 13.98 7.22 -1.74
C ARG A 163 13.40 8.30 -2.65
N ARG A 164 13.85 8.38 -3.89
CA ARG A 164 13.32 9.33 -4.88
C ARG A 164 11.82 9.14 -5.11
N LEU A 165 11.35 7.90 -5.16
CA LEU A 165 9.92 7.61 -5.25
C LEU A 165 9.17 8.23 -4.06
N PHE A 166 9.60 7.90 -2.84
CA PHE A 166 8.92 8.36 -1.62
C PHE A 166 8.98 9.88 -1.47
N ASP A 167 10.16 10.48 -1.64
CA ASP A 167 10.34 11.93 -1.57
C ASP A 167 9.42 12.64 -2.58
N THR A 168 9.42 12.20 -3.84
CA THR A 168 8.60 12.79 -4.90
C THR A 168 7.10 12.71 -4.57
N VAL A 169 6.63 11.58 -4.07
CA VAL A 169 5.21 11.42 -3.71
C VAL A 169 4.87 12.34 -2.54
N LEU A 170 5.65 12.31 -1.47
CA LEU A 170 5.38 13.12 -0.28
C LEU A 170 5.39 14.62 -0.58
N GLU A 171 6.40 15.09 -1.32
CA GLU A 171 6.49 16.50 -1.72
C GLU A 171 5.32 16.93 -2.61
N GLN A 172 4.98 16.14 -3.63
CA GLN A 172 3.89 16.50 -4.57
C GLN A 172 2.48 16.33 -4.00
N THR A 173 2.35 15.72 -2.84
CA THR A 173 1.09 15.57 -2.12
C THR A 173 1.04 16.37 -0.82
N ASN A 174 1.99 17.30 -0.62
CA ASN A 174 2.12 18.09 0.61
C ASN A 174 2.10 17.23 1.89
N TYR A 175 2.73 16.06 1.84
CA TYR A 175 2.76 15.08 2.94
C TYR A 175 1.38 14.56 3.37
N GLU A 176 0.37 14.65 2.51
CA GLU A 176 -0.95 14.06 2.79
C GLU A 176 -1.00 12.56 2.52
N VAL A 177 -0.11 12.05 1.66
CA VAL A 177 0.03 10.61 1.45
C VAL A 177 0.82 9.99 2.59
N ILE A 178 0.36 8.82 3.03
CA ILE A 178 0.99 8.00 4.07
C ILE A 178 1.39 6.67 3.43
N PHE A 179 2.57 6.19 3.76
CA PHE A 179 3.00 4.86 3.38
C PHE A 179 2.89 3.87 4.55
N ASN A 180 2.27 2.73 4.30
CA ASN A 180 2.34 1.53 5.12
C ASN A 180 3.37 0.60 4.50
N LEU A 181 4.57 0.59 5.06
CA LEU A 181 5.73 -0.09 4.50
C LEU A 181 5.74 -1.55 4.93
N ASP A 182 5.58 -2.47 4.00
CA ASP A 182 5.47 -3.88 4.33
C ASP A 182 6.79 -4.47 4.84
N ALA A 183 6.69 -5.11 5.99
CA ALA A 183 7.77 -5.81 6.68
C ALA A 183 7.37 -7.26 7.02
N THR A 184 6.34 -7.81 6.38
CA THR A 184 5.69 -9.07 6.77
C THR A 184 6.61 -10.29 6.66
N ALA A 185 7.36 -10.41 5.59
CA ALA A 185 8.15 -11.62 5.32
C ALA A 185 9.41 -11.35 4.50
N GLY A 186 10.39 -12.23 4.63
CA GLY A 186 11.60 -12.22 3.85
C GLY A 186 12.48 -11.00 4.12
N ARG A 187 13.18 -10.54 3.09
CA ARG A 187 14.11 -9.39 3.17
C ARG A 187 13.41 -8.08 2.83
N ARG A 188 12.27 -7.81 3.43
CA ARG A 188 11.50 -6.60 3.13
C ARG A 188 12.05 -5.39 3.87
N GLY A 189 12.24 -4.30 3.13
CA GLY A 189 12.88 -3.08 3.61
C GLY A 189 11.98 -2.11 4.38
N GLY A 190 10.77 -2.51 4.77
CA GLY A 190 9.86 -1.64 5.52
C GLY A 190 10.48 -1.05 6.78
N TYR A 191 11.20 -1.86 7.54
CA TYR A 191 11.93 -1.38 8.73
C TYR A 191 13.03 -0.37 8.43
N HIS A 192 13.63 -0.43 7.24
CA HIS A 192 14.67 0.51 6.84
C HIS A 192 14.13 1.94 6.63
N TYR A 193 12.91 2.04 6.10
CA TYR A 193 12.32 3.32 5.70
C TYR A 193 11.32 3.91 6.69
N MET A 194 10.87 3.15 7.71
CA MET A 194 9.77 3.57 8.59
C MET A 194 10.02 4.90 9.31
N ASN A 195 11.26 5.17 9.70
CA ASN A 195 11.59 6.39 10.45
C ASN A 195 11.60 7.65 9.59
N GLU A 196 11.55 7.50 8.27
CA GLU A 196 11.62 8.62 7.34
C GLU A 196 10.31 8.79 6.55
N TYR A 197 9.66 7.69 6.16
CA TYR A 197 8.64 7.74 5.13
C TYR A 197 7.25 7.25 5.55
N GLY A 198 7.13 6.44 6.59
CA GLY A 198 5.81 5.92 6.88
C GLY A 198 5.68 5.02 8.09
N ASN A 199 4.60 4.27 8.13
CA ASN A 199 4.31 3.27 9.14
C ASN A 199 4.79 1.90 8.68
N ILE A 200 4.96 0.96 9.61
CA ILE A 200 5.17 -0.44 9.29
C ILE A 200 3.82 -1.11 9.06
N PHE A 201 3.73 -1.88 7.99
CA PHE A 201 2.70 -2.89 7.81
C PHE A 201 3.29 -4.27 8.10
N LEU A 202 2.72 -4.96 9.07
CA LEU A 202 3.12 -6.31 9.44
C LEU A 202 1.89 -7.20 9.54
N GLU A 203 1.87 -8.27 8.75
CA GLU A 203 0.85 -9.30 8.83
C GLU A 203 1.43 -10.58 9.43
N ASN A 204 0.71 -11.21 10.33
CA ASN A 204 1.24 -12.32 11.12
C ASN A 204 0.57 -13.67 10.88
N ARG A 205 -0.21 -13.83 9.84
CA ARG A 205 -1.00 -15.06 9.61
C ARG A 205 -0.31 -16.14 8.77
N TYR A 206 0.86 -15.90 8.25
CA TYR A 206 1.60 -16.83 7.40
C TYR A 206 2.19 -17.98 8.17
N THR A 207 1.34 -18.79 8.79
CA THR A 207 1.76 -19.94 9.59
C THR A 207 2.34 -21.07 8.77
N ASP A 208 2.00 -21.10 7.48
CA ASP A 208 2.38 -22.14 6.53
C ASP A 208 3.75 -21.88 5.88
N TRP A 209 4.31 -20.70 6.02
CA TRP A 209 5.58 -20.30 5.42
C TRP A 209 6.79 -20.47 6.34
N GLY A 210 6.55 -20.98 7.53
CA GLY A 210 7.57 -21.16 8.53
C GLY A 210 7.18 -20.54 9.89
N ASN A 211 7.99 -20.79 10.87
CA ASN A 211 7.74 -20.31 12.22
C ASN A 211 8.29 -18.90 12.39
N TYR A 212 7.56 -17.91 11.91
CA TYR A 212 7.92 -16.50 12.08
C TYR A 212 7.65 -15.98 13.50
N TYR A 213 6.85 -16.71 14.29
CA TYR A 213 6.45 -16.32 15.63
C TYR A 213 6.75 -17.43 16.62
N PRO A 214 7.92 -17.36 17.27
CA PRO A 214 8.29 -18.35 18.29
C PRO A 214 7.43 -18.29 19.55
N TYR A 215 6.52 -17.33 19.67
CA TYR A 215 5.69 -17.09 20.86
C TYR A 215 4.21 -17.47 20.65
N ARG A 216 3.98 -18.58 20.04
CA ARG A 216 2.64 -19.16 20.01
C ARG A 216 2.31 -19.85 21.31
#